data_60604d836ff5f99db9ad97f7fce9df77
#
_entry.id   60604d836ff5f99db9ad97f7fce9df77
#
_cell.length_a   1.000
_cell.length_b   1.000
_cell.length_c   1.000
_cell.angle_alpha   90.00
_cell.angle_beta   90.00
_cell.angle_gamma   90.00
#
_symmetry.space_group_name_H-M   'P 1'
#
loop_
_entity.id
_entity.type
_entity.pdbx_description
1 polymer ?
#
loop_
_entity_poly.entity_id
_entity_poly.type
_entity_poly.pdbx_seq_one_letter_code
_entity_poly.pdbx_strand_id
1 'polypeptide(L)'
;MEEIKITGTKGYVQIEDNGNIARFNGELCDDGFYAKADSIQWVRHKGVAADKDRIDLICKVTKYVKGHDFKVLFFDENNNLLFENMLGLKTEVYRSKTYFILMIVVVLFLAFAPILIAILDVVSPMFNTILDIISLVAASPFLIYGFWVWRFRIIAEGDFISVRPAVGREYKFSVADITKIVRKIHKADEGDVVEKITIHTKTKHVSVNQSMTGIESMDSYLLRHVDPRKIITDY
;
A
#
# COMPACT_ATOMS: atom_id res chain seq x y z
N MET A 1 -1.03 -28.42 16.67
CA MET A 1 -1.17 -26.98 16.39
C MET A 1 -2.16 -26.44 17.39
N GLU A 2 -1.78 -25.40 18.15
CA GLU A 2 -2.71 -24.72 19.06
C GLU A 2 -3.75 -24.00 18.19
N GLU A 3 -4.99 -24.38 18.32
CA GLU A 3 -6.10 -23.82 17.55
C GLU A 3 -6.60 -22.55 18.25
N ILE A 4 -6.30 -21.40 17.70
CA ILE A 4 -6.87 -20.13 18.16
C ILE A 4 -8.24 -20.00 17.52
N LYS A 5 -9.28 -19.83 18.34
CA LYS A 5 -10.63 -19.58 17.85
C LYS A 5 -10.98 -18.11 18.03
N ILE A 6 -11.33 -17.46 16.93
CA ILE A 6 -11.71 -16.05 16.90
C ILE A 6 -13.19 -15.95 16.56
N THR A 7 -13.95 -15.29 17.41
CA THR A 7 -15.38 -15.00 17.23
C THR A 7 -15.64 -13.56 17.64
N GLY A 8 -16.75 -12.97 17.20
CA GLY A 8 -17.04 -11.60 17.61
C GLY A 8 -18.35 -11.07 17.08
N THR A 9 -18.59 -9.82 17.41
CA THR A 9 -19.73 -9.00 16.97
C THR A 9 -19.20 -7.69 16.41
N LYS A 10 -20.10 -6.77 16.05
CA LYS A 10 -19.69 -5.42 15.59
C LYS A 10 -18.91 -4.62 16.64
N GLY A 11 -19.08 -4.89 17.93
CA GLY A 11 -18.50 -4.09 19.01
C GLY A 11 -17.38 -4.78 19.80
N TYR A 12 -17.14 -6.09 19.61
CA TYR A 12 -16.05 -6.79 20.27
C TYR A 12 -15.60 -8.01 19.50
N VAL A 13 -14.33 -8.38 19.68
CA VAL A 13 -13.77 -9.68 19.26
C VAL A 13 -13.48 -10.53 20.49
N GLN A 14 -13.84 -11.82 20.44
CA GLN A 14 -13.53 -12.81 21.48
C GLN A 14 -12.52 -13.81 20.92
N ILE A 15 -11.51 -14.06 21.69
CA ILE A 15 -10.37 -14.93 21.36
C ILE A 15 -10.31 -16.03 22.40
N GLU A 16 -10.27 -17.27 21.93
CA GLU A 16 -10.05 -18.46 22.74
C GLU A 16 -8.69 -19.07 22.36
N ASP A 17 -7.83 -19.21 23.36
CA ASP A 17 -6.48 -19.82 23.25
C ASP A 17 -6.23 -20.74 24.44
N ASN A 18 -6.06 -22.03 24.21
CA ASN A 18 -5.76 -23.04 25.24
C ASN A 18 -6.72 -23.04 26.44
N GLY A 19 -7.99 -22.72 26.21
CA GLY A 19 -9.04 -22.63 27.24
C GLY A 19 -9.06 -21.31 28.01
N ASN A 20 -8.16 -20.36 27.71
CA ASN A 20 -8.32 -18.95 28.08
C ASN A 20 -9.25 -18.27 27.09
N ILE A 21 -10.12 -17.38 27.57
CA ILE A 21 -11.04 -16.63 26.74
C ILE A 21 -10.91 -15.14 27.11
N ALA A 22 -10.56 -14.34 26.13
CA ALA A 22 -10.46 -12.89 26.27
C ALA A 22 -11.37 -12.17 25.27
N ARG A 23 -11.89 -11.02 25.64
CA ARG A 23 -12.62 -10.10 24.78
C ARG A 23 -11.87 -8.79 24.67
N PHE A 24 -11.87 -8.23 23.46
CA PHE A 24 -11.37 -6.90 23.18
C PHE A 24 -12.48 -6.09 22.51
N ASN A 25 -12.72 -4.90 23.02
CA ASN A 25 -13.65 -3.96 22.38
C ASN A 25 -13.01 -3.36 21.12
N GLY A 26 -13.85 -3.00 20.15
CA GLY A 26 -13.38 -2.42 18.91
C GLY A 26 -14.48 -2.31 17.87
N GLU A 27 -14.10 -2.21 16.62
CA GLU A 27 -15.02 -2.03 15.50
C GLU A 27 -14.70 -3.02 14.38
N LEU A 28 -15.76 -3.55 13.77
CA LEU A 28 -15.67 -4.38 12.58
C LEU A 28 -15.65 -3.48 11.35
N CYS A 29 -14.55 -3.55 10.60
CA CYS A 29 -14.35 -2.83 9.34
C CYS A 29 -14.28 -3.81 8.15
N ASP A 30 -14.22 -3.30 6.93
CA ASP A 30 -14.24 -4.12 5.71
C ASP A 30 -13.04 -5.06 5.59
N ASP A 31 -11.89 -4.68 6.15
CA ASP A 31 -10.62 -5.41 6.09
C ASP A 31 -10.31 -6.22 7.36
N GLY A 32 -11.19 -6.18 8.37
CA GLY A 32 -11.01 -6.92 9.60
C GLY A 32 -11.58 -6.24 10.83
N PHE A 33 -11.21 -6.70 12.01
CA PHE A 33 -11.63 -6.15 13.29
C PHE A 33 -10.53 -5.29 13.92
N TYR A 34 -10.84 -4.03 14.22
CA TYR A 34 -9.94 -3.07 14.88
C TYR A 34 -10.17 -3.12 16.39
N ALA A 35 -9.29 -3.80 17.11
CA ALA A 35 -9.40 -4.07 18.54
C ALA A 35 -8.55 -3.08 19.36
N LYS A 36 -9.11 -2.55 20.46
CA LYS A 36 -8.35 -1.77 21.45
C LYS A 36 -7.65 -2.72 22.40
N ALA A 37 -6.32 -2.78 22.34
CA ALA A 37 -5.50 -3.72 23.13
C ALA A 37 -5.70 -3.58 24.65
N ASP A 38 -5.93 -2.35 25.12
CA ASP A 38 -6.10 -2.08 26.56
C ASP A 38 -7.51 -2.36 27.07
N SER A 39 -8.45 -2.64 26.17
CA SER A 39 -9.83 -2.97 26.53
C SER A 39 -10.06 -4.45 26.89
N ILE A 40 -8.98 -5.22 27.05
CA ILE A 40 -9.06 -6.65 27.34
C ILE A 40 -9.91 -6.96 28.57
N GLN A 41 -10.83 -7.90 28.42
CA GLN A 41 -11.63 -8.50 29.48
C GLN A 41 -11.44 -10.00 29.45
N TRP A 42 -10.85 -10.57 30.48
CA TRP A 42 -10.71 -12.01 30.61
C TRP A 42 -12.04 -12.63 31.04
N VAL A 43 -12.70 -13.34 30.13
CA VAL A 43 -13.92 -14.10 30.40
C VAL A 43 -13.55 -15.39 31.14
N ARG A 44 -12.42 -15.99 30.78
CA ARG A 44 -11.83 -17.16 31.45
C ARG A 44 -10.31 -17.06 31.34
N HIS A 45 -9.61 -17.20 32.46
CA HIS A 45 -8.16 -17.23 32.51
C HIS A 45 -7.67 -18.28 33.50
N LYS A 46 -6.64 -19.03 33.12
CA LYS A 46 -6.00 -20.03 33.99
C LYS A 46 -4.99 -19.32 34.89
N GLY A 47 -5.41 -18.95 36.10
CA GLY A 47 -4.57 -18.21 37.05
C GLY A 47 -4.87 -16.72 37.12
N VAL A 48 -3.98 -15.95 37.72
CA VAL A 48 -4.08 -14.48 37.81
C VAL A 48 -3.56 -13.90 36.50
N ALA A 49 -4.41 -13.18 35.79
CA ALA A 49 -4.06 -12.55 34.53
C ALA A 49 -3.04 -11.42 34.77
N ALA A 50 -1.91 -11.46 34.07
CA ALA A 50 -0.88 -10.43 34.07
C ALA A 50 -0.85 -9.69 32.72
N ASP A 51 -0.24 -8.54 32.71
CA ASP A 51 -0.07 -7.74 31.48
C ASP A 51 0.70 -8.50 30.39
N LYS A 52 1.63 -9.35 30.81
CA LYS A 52 2.36 -10.26 29.91
C LYS A 52 1.43 -11.21 29.16
N ASP A 53 0.38 -11.73 29.81
CA ASP A 53 -0.56 -12.67 29.19
C ASP A 53 -1.37 -11.98 28.10
N ARG A 54 -1.73 -10.69 28.28
CA ARG A 54 -2.34 -9.84 27.28
C ARG A 54 -1.44 -9.71 26.04
N ILE A 55 -0.18 -9.32 26.25
CA ILE A 55 0.79 -9.11 25.17
C ILE A 55 1.04 -10.43 24.42
N ASP A 56 1.22 -11.53 25.15
CA ASP A 56 1.44 -12.85 24.54
C ASP A 56 0.25 -13.31 23.70
N LEU A 57 -0.98 -13.07 24.19
CA LEU A 57 -2.21 -13.39 23.44
C LEU A 57 -2.30 -12.55 22.17
N ILE A 58 -2.11 -11.23 22.25
CA ILE A 58 -2.13 -10.33 21.09
C ILE A 58 -1.09 -10.76 20.05
N CYS A 59 0.14 -11.06 20.50
CA CYS A 59 1.22 -11.53 19.63
C CYS A 59 0.88 -12.85 18.94
N LYS A 60 0.28 -13.82 19.65
CA LYS A 60 -0.17 -15.09 19.07
C LYS A 60 -1.27 -14.90 18.03
N VAL A 61 -2.28 -14.08 18.35
CA VAL A 61 -3.38 -13.77 17.42
C VAL A 61 -2.86 -13.09 16.17
N THR A 62 -1.98 -12.09 16.32
CA THR A 62 -1.37 -11.39 15.20
C THR A 62 -0.62 -12.34 14.25
N LYS A 63 0.10 -13.32 14.80
CA LYS A 63 0.77 -14.35 14.00
C LYS A 63 -0.23 -15.30 13.32
N TYR A 64 -1.29 -15.68 14.04
CA TYR A 64 -2.31 -16.60 13.53
C TYR A 64 -3.07 -15.99 12.35
N VAL A 65 -3.53 -14.75 12.45
CA VAL A 65 -4.33 -14.09 11.40
C VAL A 65 -3.51 -13.74 10.15
N LYS A 66 -2.17 -13.74 10.23
CA LYS A 66 -1.30 -13.47 9.07
C LYS A 66 -1.55 -14.39 7.87
N GLY A 67 -2.04 -15.59 8.09
CA GLY A 67 -2.35 -16.57 7.03
C GLY A 67 -3.85 -16.72 6.72
N HIS A 68 -4.70 -15.86 7.27
CA HIS A 68 -6.16 -15.97 7.13
C HIS A 68 -6.74 -14.71 6.49
N ASP A 69 -7.87 -14.84 5.81
CA ASP A 69 -8.54 -13.74 5.13
C ASP A 69 -9.11 -12.70 6.13
N PHE A 70 -9.57 -13.16 7.29
CA PHE A 70 -10.05 -12.29 8.36
C PHE A 70 -8.88 -11.81 9.23
N LYS A 71 -8.77 -10.50 9.43
CA LYS A 71 -7.72 -9.86 10.22
C LYS A 71 -8.26 -9.34 11.54
N VAL A 72 -7.44 -9.43 12.59
CA VAL A 72 -7.63 -8.69 13.84
C VAL A 72 -6.43 -7.79 14.03
N LEU A 73 -6.68 -6.50 14.08
CA LEU A 73 -5.67 -5.45 14.22
C LEU A 73 -5.79 -4.84 15.61
N PHE A 74 -4.69 -4.85 16.37
CA PHE A 74 -4.69 -4.33 17.74
C PHE A 74 -4.03 -2.96 17.79
N PHE A 75 -4.71 -2.01 18.43
CA PHE A 75 -4.25 -0.64 18.61
C PHE A 75 -4.03 -0.33 20.09
N ASP A 76 -3.00 0.47 20.38
CA ASP A 76 -2.75 1.02 21.72
C ASP A 76 -3.68 2.23 22.03
N GLU A 77 -3.52 2.83 23.21
CA GLU A 77 -4.27 4.02 23.63
C GLU A 77 -4.07 5.24 22.73
N ASN A 78 -2.94 5.30 22.01
CA ASN A 78 -2.59 6.37 21.08
C ASN A 78 -2.99 6.06 19.64
N ASN A 79 -3.80 5.03 19.40
CA ASN A 79 -4.16 4.51 18.10
C ASN A 79 -2.97 4.06 17.23
N ASN A 80 -1.84 3.67 17.83
CA ASN A 80 -0.77 3.03 17.10
C ASN A 80 -1.06 1.54 16.94
N LEU A 81 -0.83 1.01 15.75
CA LEU A 81 -1.01 -0.40 15.45
C LEU A 81 0.10 -1.24 16.13
N LEU A 82 -0.31 -2.22 16.93
CA LEU A 82 0.60 -3.13 17.62
C LEU A 82 1.04 -4.26 16.69
N PHE A 83 2.31 -4.67 16.78
CA PHE A 83 2.89 -5.80 16.04
C PHE A 83 2.71 -5.71 14.51
N GLU A 84 2.71 -4.49 13.96
CA GLU A 84 2.57 -4.23 12.53
C GLU A 84 3.57 -5.05 11.69
N ASN A 85 4.82 -5.16 12.14
CA ASN A 85 5.86 -5.97 11.51
C ASN A 85 5.52 -7.46 11.46
N MET A 86 4.78 -7.98 12.42
CA MET A 86 4.35 -9.39 12.46
C MET A 86 3.15 -9.65 11.57
N LEU A 87 2.28 -8.65 11.38
CA LEU A 87 1.12 -8.75 10.48
C LEU A 87 1.54 -8.88 9.02
N GLY A 88 2.75 -8.47 8.69
CA GLY A 88 3.21 -8.39 7.31
C GLY A 88 2.36 -7.38 6.53
N LEU A 89 1.86 -6.35 7.21
CA LEU A 89 1.13 -5.26 6.59
C LEU A 89 2.02 -4.64 5.53
N LYS A 90 1.48 -4.64 4.33
CA LYS A 90 2.17 -4.22 3.15
C LYS A 90 1.60 -2.88 2.70
N THR A 91 2.42 -1.87 2.75
CA THR A 91 2.09 -0.59 2.11
C THR A 91 2.58 -0.60 0.68
N GLU A 92 1.70 -0.27 -0.25
CA GLU A 92 2.00 -0.32 -1.66
C GLU A 92 1.69 1.02 -2.33
N VAL A 93 2.69 1.56 -3.05
CA VAL A 93 2.55 2.78 -3.86
C VAL A 93 2.71 2.44 -5.32
N TYR A 94 1.75 2.86 -6.12
CA TYR A 94 1.74 2.65 -7.56
C TYR A 94 1.08 3.83 -8.28
N ARG A 95 1.32 3.95 -9.57
CA ARG A 95 0.63 4.94 -10.39
C ARG A 95 -0.79 4.50 -10.68
N SER A 96 -1.73 5.45 -10.70
CA SER A 96 -3.15 5.16 -10.91
C SER A 96 -3.38 4.33 -12.19
N LYS A 97 -4.17 3.28 -12.07
CA LYS A 97 -4.60 2.44 -13.20
C LYS A 97 -5.39 3.22 -14.25
N THR A 98 -6.01 4.32 -13.86
CA THR A 98 -6.77 5.20 -14.76
C THR A 98 -5.88 5.75 -15.89
N TYR A 99 -4.65 6.16 -15.57
CA TYR A 99 -3.71 6.62 -16.61
C TYR A 99 -3.33 5.50 -17.58
N PHE A 100 -3.15 4.28 -17.07
CA PHE A 100 -2.87 3.14 -17.92
C PHE A 100 -4.02 2.81 -18.85
N ILE A 101 -5.25 2.81 -18.35
CA ILE A 101 -6.46 2.59 -19.17
C ILE A 101 -6.60 3.68 -20.23
N LEU A 102 -6.41 4.95 -19.85
CA LEU A 102 -6.46 6.06 -20.80
C LEU A 102 -5.43 5.89 -21.94
N MET A 103 -4.21 5.48 -21.62
CA MET A 103 -3.18 5.22 -22.62
C MET A 103 -3.56 4.09 -23.58
N ILE A 104 -4.16 3.00 -23.06
CA ILE A 104 -4.67 1.91 -23.91
C ILE A 104 -5.74 2.42 -24.85
N VAL A 105 -6.70 3.22 -24.38
CA VAL A 105 -7.76 3.79 -25.23
C VAL A 105 -7.18 4.64 -26.35
N VAL A 106 -6.20 5.50 -26.04
CA VAL A 106 -5.52 6.34 -27.06
C VAL A 106 -4.81 5.46 -28.10
N VAL A 107 -4.08 4.43 -27.66
CA VAL A 107 -3.39 3.51 -28.57
C VAL A 107 -4.37 2.77 -29.47
N LEU A 108 -5.47 2.26 -28.91
CA LEU A 108 -6.51 1.60 -29.69
C LEU A 108 -7.13 2.55 -30.70
N PHE A 109 -7.44 3.78 -30.31
CA PHE A 109 -7.97 4.79 -31.24
C PHE A 109 -7.01 5.06 -32.39
N LEU A 110 -5.72 5.26 -32.12
CA LEU A 110 -4.71 5.46 -33.17
C LEU A 110 -4.55 4.23 -34.06
N ALA A 111 -4.68 3.02 -33.56
CA ALA A 111 -4.58 1.79 -34.35
C ALA A 111 -5.82 1.55 -35.24
N PHE A 112 -7.01 1.86 -34.75
CA PHE A 112 -8.27 1.61 -35.49
C PHE A 112 -8.63 2.70 -36.48
N ALA A 113 -8.17 3.94 -36.26
CA ALA A 113 -8.52 5.05 -37.18
C ALA A 113 -8.11 4.80 -38.66
N PRO A 114 -6.88 4.35 -38.98
CA PRO A 114 -6.49 4.04 -40.34
C PRO A 114 -7.30 2.89 -40.93
N ILE A 115 -7.61 1.86 -40.15
CA ILE A 115 -8.42 0.71 -40.57
C ILE A 115 -9.82 1.17 -40.98
N LEU A 116 -10.43 2.06 -40.18
CA LEU A 116 -11.75 2.61 -40.49
C LEU A 116 -11.72 3.45 -41.76
N ILE A 117 -10.69 4.26 -41.99
CA ILE A 117 -10.48 5.05 -43.18
C ILE A 117 -10.33 4.15 -44.42
N ALA A 118 -9.62 3.03 -44.30
CA ALA A 118 -9.45 2.04 -45.37
C ALA A 118 -10.77 1.36 -45.73
N ILE A 119 -11.58 1.00 -44.74
CA ILE A 119 -12.90 0.36 -44.97
C ILE A 119 -13.86 1.30 -45.69
N LEU A 120 -13.78 2.60 -45.40
CA LEU A 120 -14.64 3.59 -46.04
C LEU A 120 -14.18 3.99 -47.45
N ASP A 121 -13.06 3.44 -47.91
CA ASP A 121 -12.46 3.68 -49.25
C ASP A 121 -12.31 5.18 -49.59
N VAL A 122 -12.06 6.00 -48.58
CA VAL A 122 -12.00 7.47 -48.69
C VAL A 122 -10.68 7.94 -49.30
N VAL A 123 -9.62 7.12 -49.21
CA VAL A 123 -8.25 7.50 -49.64
C VAL A 123 -7.56 6.40 -50.44
N SER A 124 -6.56 6.79 -51.24
CA SER A 124 -5.78 5.84 -52.02
C SER A 124 -5.00 4.86 -51.13
N PRO A 125 -4.75 3.61 -51.62
CA PRO A 125 -3.98 2.61 -50.83
C PRO A 125 -2.61 3.08 -50.39
N MET A 126 -1.93 3.89 -51.22
CA MET A 126 -0.61 4.46 -50.85
C MET A 126 -0.71 5.42 -49.67
N PHE A 127 -1.74 6.27 -49.65
CA PHE A 127 -1.94 7.21 -48.55
C PHE A 127 -2.32 6.49 -47.25
N ASN A 128 -3.07 5.40 -47.36
CA ASN A 128 -3.44 4.57 -46.20
C ASN A 128 -2.22 3.93 -45.56
N THR A 129 -1.28 3.41 -46.35
CA THR A 129 0.01 2.88 -45.82
C THR A 129 0.80 3.94 -45.07
N ILE A 130 0.82 5.18 -45.56
CA ILE A 130 1.47 6.30 -44.88
C ILE A 130 0.79 6.61 -43.54
N LEU A 131 -0.53 6.61 -43.50
CA LEU A 131 -1.32 6.79 -42.29
C LEU A 131 -1.03 5.70 -41.23
N ASP A 132 -0.93 4.43 -41.65
CA ASP A 132 -0.60 3.30 -40.78
C ASP A 132 0.79 3.52 -40.10
N ILE A 133 1.79 3.92 -40.89
CA ILE A 133 3.14 4.20 -40.34
C ILE A 133 3.10 5.37 -39.37
N ILE A 134 2.44 6.46 -39.69
CA ILE A 134 2.29 7.62 -38.84
C ILE A 134 1.59 7.23 -37.52
N SER A 135 0.52 6.46 -37.59
CA SER A 135 -0.25 5.98 -36.44
C SER A 135 0.63 5.09 -35.51
N LEU A 136 1.39 4.19 -36.10
CA LEU A 136 2.32 3.32 -35.34
C LEU A 136 3.39 4.13 -34.61
N VAL A 137 4.00 5.09 -35.31
CA VAL A 137 5.01 6.00 -34.73
C VAL A 137 4.38 6.85 -33.64
N ALA A 138 3.18 7.40 -33.84
CA ALA A 138 2.46 8.19 -32.85
C ALA A 138 2.01 7.37 -31.61
N ALA A 139 1.65 6.10 -31.79
CA ALA A 139 1.24 5.21 -30.70
C ALA A 139 2.44 4.76 -29.83
N SER A 140 3.64 4.68 -30.39
CA SER A 140 4.81 4.12 -29.70
C SER A 140 5.16 4.83 -28.37
N PRO A 141 5.19 6.18 -28.22
CA PRO A 141 5.49 6.83 -26.96
C PRO A 141 4.41 6.55 -25.90
N PHE A 142 3.16 6.39 -26.29
CA PHE A 142 2.07 6.04 -25.36
C PHE A 142 2.22 4.62 -24.81
N LEU A 143 2.63 3.66 -25.65
CA LEU A 143 2.92 2.29 -25.21
C LEU A 143 4.09 2.26 -24.24
N ILE A 144 5.18 2.96 -24.55
CA ILE A 144 6.36 3.06 -23.68
C ILE A 144 5.98 3.69 -22.33
N TYR A 145 5.27 4.81 -22.35
CA TYR A 145 4.83 5.50 -21.15
C TYR A 145 3.83 4.65 -20.34
N GLY A 146 2.87 4.00 -21.00
CA GLY A 146 1.94 3.07 -20.34
C GLY A 146 2.66 1.92 -19.63
N PHE A 147 3.68 1.34 -20.27
CA PHE A 147 4.52 0.32 -19.67
C PHE A 147 5.27 0.85 -18.42
N TRP A 148 5.80 2.08 -18.46
CA TRP A 148 6.48 2.70 -17.33
C TRP A 148 5.53 2.95 -16.16
N VAL A 149 4.31 3.43 -16.45
CA VAL A 149 3.25 3.63 -15.45
C VAL A 149 2.87 2.32 -14.78
N TRP A 150 2.63 1.27 -15.56
CA TRP A 150 2.26 -0.05 -15.06
C TRP A 150 3.36 -0.71 -14.25
N ARG A 151 4.61 -0.53 -14.66
CA ARG A 151 5.75 -1.17 -14.02
C ARG A 151 6.13 -0.56 -12.68
N PHE A 152 5.98 0.74 -12.52
CA PHE A 152 6.42 1.45 -11.31
C PHE A 152 5.63 1.02 -10.09
N ARG A 153 6.35 0.53 -9.05
CA ARG A 153 5.74 0.09 -7.80
C ARG A 153 6.76 0.21 -6.66
N ILE A 154 6.29 0.67 -5.50
CA ILE A 154 7.05 0.66 -4.25
C ILE A 154 6.24 -0.14 -3.24
N ILE A 155 6.91 -1.07 -2.57
CA ILE A 155 6.32 -1.93 -1.56
C ILE A 155 7.14 -1.77 -0.29
N ALA A 156 6.50 -1.35 0.80
CA ALA A 156 7.09 -1.34 2.13
C ALA A 156 6.43 -2.43 2.97
N GLU A 157 7.23 -3.30 3.55
CA GLU A 157 6.77 -4.43 4.37
C GLU A 157 7.79 -4.70 5.48
N GLY A 158 7.35 -4.64 6.75
CA GLY A 158 8.23 -4.73 7.91
C GLY A 158 9.35 -3.67 7.84
N ASP A 159 10.60 -4.08 7.94
CA ASP A 159 11.77 -3.19 7.91
C ASP A 159 12.36 -2.97 6.51
N PHE A 160 11.66 -3.39 5.46
CA PHE A 160 12.20 -3.35 4.11
C PHE A 160 11.29 -2.60 3.15
N ILE A 161 11.94 -1.87 2.23
CA ILE A 161 11.30 -1.19 1.12
C ILE A 161 11.84 -1.76 -0.19
N SER A 162 10.96 -2.35 -0.99
CA SER A 162 11.25 -2.81 -2.35
C SER A 162 10.78 -1.79 -3.36
N VAL A 163 11.64 -1.40 -4.28
CA VAL A 163 11.34 -0.43 -5.34
C VAL A 163 11.49 -1.10 -6.69
N ARG A 164 10.41 -1.12 -7.45
CA ARG A 164 10.39 -1.50 -8.85
C ARG A 164 10.30 -0.23 -9.70
N PRO A 165 11.41 0.30 -10.20
CA PRO A 165 11.40 1.54 -10.96
C PRO A 165 10.74 1.35 -12.33
N ALA A 166 10.29 2.44 -12.93
CA ALA A 166 9.78 2.46 -14.31
C ALA A 166 10.81 1.88 -15.29
N VAL A 167 12.08 2.25 -15.10
CA VAL A 167 13.21 1.78 -15.90
C VAL A 167 14.30 1.25 -14.97
N GLY A 168 14.93 0.13 -15.35
CA GLY A 168 16.02 -0.48 -14.59
C GLY A 168 15.59 -1.71 -13.76
N ARG A 169 16.48 -2.18 -12.90
CA ARG A 169 16.27 -3.36 -12.07
C ARG A 169 15.58 -3.01 -10.75
N GLU A 170 14.77 -3.91 -10.29
CA GLU A 170 14.21 -3.86 -8.93
C GLU A 170 15.33 -3.89 -7.89
N TYR A 171 15.15 -3.13 -6.81
CA TYR A 171 16.08 -3.11 -5.69
C TYR A 171 15.32 -3.00 -4.37
N LYS A 172 15.97 -3.49 -3.32
CA LYS A 172 15.45 -3.50 -1.97
C LYS A 172 16.45 -2.85 -1.02
N PHE A 173 15.97 -2.13 -0.03
CA PHE A 173 16.79 -1.55 1.03
C PHE A 173 16.05 -1.62 2.37
N SER A 174 16.81 -1.58 3.45
CA SER A 174 16.24 -1.54 4.80
C SER A 174 15.86 -0.11 5.19
N VAL A 175 14.88 0.03 6.07
CA VAL A 175 14.55 1.31 6.72
C VAL A 175 15.79 1.91 7.42
N ALA A 176 16.68 1.07 7.97
CA ALA A 176 17.95 1.52 8.57
C ALA A 176 18.89 2.22 7.57
N ASP A 177 18.83 1.85 6.27
CA ASP A 177 19.64 2.45 5.21
C ASP A 177 19.19 3.85 4.80
N ILE A 178 18.01 4.28 5.28
CA ILE A 178 17.48 5.61 4.98
C ILE A 178 18.33 6.66 5.70
N THR A 179 18.86 7.57 4.92
CA THR A 179 19.69 8.69 5.41
C THR A 179 18.85 9.94 5.66
N LYS A 180 17.85 10.19 4.81
CA LYS A 180 17.00 11.37 4.86
C LYS A 180 15.67 11.11 4.15
N ILE A 181 14.58 11.67 4.69
CA ILE A 181 13.28 11.77 4.03
C ILE A 181 12.95 13.25 3.90
N VAL A 182 12.53 13.67 2.71
CA VAL A 182 11.99 15.00 2.48
C VAL A 182 10.50 14.84 2.15
N ARG A 183 9.65 15.40 3.01
CA ARG A 183 8.19 15.45 2.86
C ARG A 183 7.81 16.86 2.45
N LYS A 184 7.14 17.01 1.33
CA LYS A 184 6.51 18.27 0.93
C LYS A 184 5.03 18.19 1.19
N ILE A 185 4.53 19.12 2.01
CA ILE A 185 3.15 19.17 2.44
C ILE A 185 2.52 20.47 1.92
N HIS A 186 1.34 20.34 1.36
CA HIS A 186 0.51 21.47 1.01
C HIS A 186 -0.60 21.64 2.04
N LYS A 187 -0.72 22.83 2.60
CA LYS A 187 -1.81 23.18 3.53
C LYS A 187 -3.08 23.42 2.73
N ALA A 188 -4.06 22.55 2.88
CA ALA A 188 -5.40 22.71 2.35
C ALA A 188 -6.37 23.08 3.48
N ASP A 189 -7.52 23.65 3.13
CA ASP A 189 -8.54 24.06 4.11
C ASP A 189 -9.08 22.90 4.96
N GLU A 190 -9.01 21.65 4.42
CA GLU A 190 -9.48 20.44 5.07
C GLU A 190 -8.37 19.63 5.78
N GLY A 191 -7.13 20.15 5.82
CA GLY A 191 -5.99 19.50 6.47
C GLY A 191 -4.73 19.45 5.60
N ASP A 192 -3.65 18.97 6.19
CA ASP A 192 -2.35 18.84 5.53
C ASP A 192 -2.37 17.71 4.50
N VAL A 193 -2.08 18.00 3.23
CA VAL A 193 -2.01 17.03 2.15
C VAL A 193 -0.56 16.79 1.74
N VAL A 194 -0.14 15.53 1.71
CA VAL A 194 1.22 15.16 1.28
C VAL A 194 1.33 15.25 -0.25
N GLU A 195 2.06 16.26 -0.73
CA GLU A 195 2.30 16.48 -2.16
C GLU A 195 3.37 15.51 -2.71
N LYS A 196 4.46 15.35 -1.95
CA LYS A 196 5.61 14.57 -2.39
C LYS A 196 6.41 14.02 -1.21
N ILE A 197 6.89 12.80 -1.35
CA ILE A 197 7.85 12.18 -0.43
C ILE A 197 9.08 11.77 -1.23
N THR A 198 10.26 12.16 -0.78
CA THR A 198 11.52 11.71 -1.36
C THR A 198 12.34 10.98 -0.30
N ILE A 199 12.60 9.71 -0.52
CA ILE A 199 13.38 8.84 0.36
C ILE A 199 14.80 8.77 -0.18
N HIS A 200 15.78 9.15 0.62
CA HIS A 200 17.20 9.08 0.27
C HIS A 200 17.87 7.95 1.06
N THR A 201 18.63 7.14 0.36
CA THR A 201 19.59 6.19 0.93
C THR A 201 21.01 6.61 0.56
N LYS A 202 22.03 5.90 1.03
CA LYS A 202 23.42 6.22 0.70
C LYS A 202 23.72 6.20 -0.80
N THR A 203 23.00 5.41 -1.59
CA THR A 203 23.33 5.15 -2.99
C THR A 203 22.21 5.53 -3.96
N LYS A 204 20.97 5.65 -3.48
CA LYS A 204 19.78 5.84 -4.32
C LYS A 204 18.80 6.79 -3.66
N HIS A 205 17.90 7.32 -4.48
CA HIS A 205 16.72 8.03 -4.01
C HIS A 205 15.50 7.55 -4.78
N VAL A 206 14.35 7.62 -4.14
CA VAL A 206 13.05 7.34 -4.73
C VAL A 206 12.06 8.40 -4.30
N SER A 207 11.24 8.86 -5.24
CA SER A 207 10.21 9.87 -4.98
C SER A 207 8.81 9.30 -5.26
N VAL A 208 7.91 9.65 -4.38
CA VAL A 208 6.46 9.40 -4.48
C VAL A 208 5.77 10.75 -4.52
N ASN A 209 4.77 10.92 -5.36
CA ASN A 209 4.01 12.17 -5.46
C ASN A 209 2.49 11.91 -5.31
N GLN A 210 1.73 12.97 -5.10
CA GLN A 210 0.28 12.94 -4.88
C GLN A 210 -0.51 12.22 -5.98
N SER A 211 0.01 12.18 -7.23
CA SER A 211 -0.65 11.45 -8.33
C SER A 211 -0.57 9.93 -8.21
N MET A 212 0.16 9.41 -7.21
CA MET A 212 0.33 7.99 -6.96
C MET A 212 -0.62 7.53 -5.86
N THR A 213 -1.25 6.39 -6.06
CA THR A 213 -2.08 5.74 -5.05
C THR A 213 -1.20 5.19 -3.94
N GLY A 214 -1.61 5.37 -2.68
CA GLY A 214 -0.91 4.84 -1.50
C GLY A 214 0.15 5.77 -0.91
N ILE A 215 0.24 7.04 -1.34
CA ILE A 215 1.20 8.02 -0.78
C ILE A 215 0.96 8.26 0.71
N GLU A 216 -0.29 8.38 1.16
CA GLU A 216 -0.64 8.60 2.56
C GLU A 216 -0.28 7.40 3.45
N SER A 217 -0.54 6.20 2.95
CA SER A 217 -0.16 4.96 3.64
C SER A 217 1.36 4.84 3.74
N MET A 218 2.10 5.25 2.70
CA MET A 218 3.56 5.28 2.71
C MET A 218 4.08 6.33 3.68
N ASP A 219 3.47 7.51 3.73
CA ASP A 219 3.82 8.56 4.68
C ASP A 219 3.66 8.07 6.12
N SER A 220 2.50 7.48 6.44
CA SER A 220 2.23 6.89 7.74
C SER A 220 3.22 5.78 8.11
N TYR A 221 3.58 4.91 7.14
CA TYR A 221 4.59 3.89 7.33
C TYR A 221 5.97 4.50 7.67
N LEU A 222 6.41 5.51 6.92
CA LEU A 222 7.71 6.15 7.12
C LEU A 222 7.79 6.90 8.46
N LEU A 223 6.71 7.58 8.86
CA LEU A 223 6.63 8.27 10.15
C LEU A 223 6.74 7.33 11.35
N ARG A 224 6.31 6.06 11.20
CA ARG A 224 6.37 5.05 12.27
C ARG A 224 7.70 4.32 12.33
N HIS A 225 8.35 4.08 11.18
CA HIS A 225 9.53 3.19 11.10
C HIS A 225 10.85 3.94 10.97
N VAL A 226 10.84 5.22 10.63
CA VAL A 226 12.06 6.01 10.42
C VAL A 226 12.26 6.99 11.56
N ASP A 227 13.50 7.13 12.03
CA ASP A 227 13.89 8.11 13.06
C ASP A 227 13.40 9.52 12.68
N PRO A 228 12.59 10.19 13.50
CA PRO A 228 12.07 11.53 13.24
C PRO A 228 13.15 12.56 12.86
N ARG A 229 14.38 12.39 13.35
CA ARG A 229 15.52 13.27 13.03
C ARG A 229 15.96 13.20 11.56
N LYS A 230 15.61 12.13 10.86
CA LYS A 230 15.88 11.95 9.43
C LYS A 230 14.76 12.51 8.53
N ILE A 231 13.65 12.94 9.11
CA ILE A 231 12.46 13.42 8.39
C ILE A 231 12.45 14.94 8.39
N ILE A 232 12.48 15.51 7.20
CA ILE A 232 12.38 16.96 6.97
C ILE A 232 11.04 17.22 6.29
N THR A 233 10.26 18.11 6.88
CA THR A 233 8.97 18.54 6.33
C THR A 233 9.09 19.95 5.80
N ASP A 234 8.82 20.12 4.51
CA ASP A 234 8.73 21.43 3.81
C ASP A 234 7.25 21.76 3.61
N TYR A 235 6.86 22.99 3.96
CA TYR A 235 5.47 23.51 3.87
C TYR A 235 5.33 24.48 2.73
#